data_77b1b87ec96d4b85da1c5357204c4ec4
#
_entry.id   77b1b87ec96d4b85da1c5357204c4ec4
#
_cell.length_a   1.000
_cell.length_b   1.000
_cell.length_c   1.000
_cell.angle_alpha   90.00
_cell.angle_beta   90.00
_cell.angle_gamma   90.00
#
_symmetry.space_group_name_H-M   'P 1'
#
loop_
_entity.id
_entity.type
_entity.pdbx_description
1 polymer ?
#
loop_
_entity_poly.entity_id
_entity_poly.type
_entity_poly.pdbx_seq_one_letter_code
_entity_poly.pdbx_strand_id
1 'polypeptide(L)'
;MDLAEKKLFLLDLDGTVYLEEELLPGAAEFLAWVRETGGAVRYLTNNSSRGVDAGLEKMHRLGVPAKREEFLTAVEATVYYLRTCRDPSDVYYVVGTASFRRQLAEAGFTLREEPAEDVTAVLVGFDTELTYQKVENACRLLARGRDGSPPSSASRTPP
;
A
#
# COMPACT_ATOMS: atom_id res chain seq x y z
N MET A 1 1.26 29.37 -10.40
CA MET A 1 1.40 28.73 -9.06
C MET A 1 2.90 28.64 -8.79
N ASP A 2 3.41 29.32 -7.77
CA ASP A 2 4.83 29.26 -7.45
C ASP A 2 5.11 28.03 -6.58
N LEU A 3 5.97 27.14 -7.06
CA LEU A 3 6.36 25.92 -6.34
C LEU A 3 7.20 26.25 -5.10
N ALA A 4 7.92 27.37 -5.08
CA ALA A 4 8.72 27.80 -3.93
C ALA A 4 7.87 28.13 -2.70
N GLU A 5 6.59 28.44 -2.89
CA GLU A 5 5.65 28.68 -1.78
C GLU A 5 5.10 27.38 -1.16
N LYS A 6 5.28 26.25 -1.81
CA LYS A 6 4.76 24.97 -1.33
C LYS A 6 5.65 24.40 -0.24
N LYS A 7 5.00 23.83 0.80
CA LYS A 7 5.70 23.28 1.97
C LYS A 7 5.67 21.75 2.01
N LEU A 8 4.80 21.13 1.22
CA LEU A 8 4.68 19.67 1.14
C LEU A 8 4.56 19.23 -0.31
N PHE A 9 5.38 18.25 -0.68
CA PHE A 9 5.41 17.62 -1.98
C PHE A 9 5.08 16.14 -1.82
N LEU A 10 4.01 15.71 -2.45
CA LEU A 10 3.58 14.32 -2.52
C LEU A 10 4.06 13.77 -3.86
N LEU A 11 4.95 12.79 -3.84
CA LEU A 11 5.61 12.26 -5.03
C LEU A 11 5.35 10.75 -5.12
N ASP A 12 4.84 10.32 -6.26
CA ASP A 12 4.90 8.91 -6.62
C ASP A 12 6.36 8.53 -6.91
N LEU A 13 6.69 7.25 -6.82
CA LEU A 13 8.06 6.76 -6.97
C LEU A 13 8.34 6.22 -8.38
N ASP A 14 7.65 5.14 -8.75
CA ASP A 14 7.89 4.45 -10.02
C ASP A 14 7.37 5.29 -11.21
N GLY A 15 8.27 5.71 -12.10
CA GLY A 15 7.94 6.59 -13.23
C GLY A 15 7.88 8.08 -12.90
N THR A 16 8.14 8.47 -11.64
CA THR A 16 8.14 9.88 -11.20
C THR A 16 9.49 10.30 -10.62
N VAL A 17 10.03 9.55 -9.67
CA VAL A 17 11.36 9.81 -9.08
C VAL A 17 12.41 8.96 -9.78
N TYR A 18 12.10 7.71 -10.08
CA TYR A 18 12.97 6.78 -10.78
C TYR A 18 12.17 5.90 -11.76
N LEU A 19 12.87 5.30 -12.69
CA LEU A 19 12.35 4.24 -13.53
C LEU A 19 13.31 3.05 -13.43
N GLU A 20 12.79 1.88 -13.08
CA GLU A 20 13.62 0.70 -12.79
C GLU A 20 14.74 1.03 -11.80
N GLU A 21 16.01 0.91 -12.16
CA GLU A 21 17.18 1.16 -11.30
C GLU A 21 17.88 2.50 -11.62
N GLU A 22 17.18 3.46 -12.26
CA GLU A 22 17.75 4.76 -12.63
C GLU A 22 16.86 5.92 -12.16
N LEU A 23 17.49 6.98 -11.65
CA LEU A 23 16.79 8.23 -11.36
C LEU A 23 16.34 8.90 -12.64
N LEU A 24 15.14 9.46 -12.63
CA LEU A 24 14.71 10.32 -13.74
C LEU A 24 15.54 11.62 -13.76
N PRO A 25 15.82 12.14 -14.94
CA PRO A 25 16.57 13.39 -15.07
C PRO A 25 15.92 14.54 -14.29
N GLY A 26 16.68 15.22 -13.47
CA GLY A 26 16.22 16.32 -12.63
C GLY A 26 15.59 15.90 -11.29
N ALA A 27 15.40 14.61 -11.04
CA ALA A 27 14.78 14.15 -9.80
C ALA A 27 15.63 14.43 -8.56
N ALA A 28 16.95 14.19 -8.64
CA ALA A 28 17.86 14.45 -7.53
C ALA A 28 17.94 15.96 -7.22
N GLU A 29 18.07 16.78 -8.24
CA GLU A 29 18.14 18.24 -8.13
C GLU A 29 16.84 18.81 -7.56
N PHE A 30 15.69 18.32 -8.02
CA PHE A 30 14.39 18.73 -7.48
C PHE A 30 14.24 18.37 -6.00
N LEU A 31 14.62 17.17 -5.61
CA LEU A 31 14.55 16.75 -4.20
C LEU A 31 15.50 17.53 -3.30
N ALA A 32 16.70 17.86 -3.80
CA ALA A 32 17.63 18.72 -3.08
C ALA A 32 17.04 20.12 -2.91
N TRP A 33 16.53 20.72 -3.97
CA TRP A 33 15.89 22.03 -3.95
C TRP A 33 14.72 22.10 -2.96
N VAL A 34 13.84 21.06 -2.93
CA VAL A 34 12.73 21.02 -1.97
C VAL A 34 13.23 21.10 -0.53
N ARG A 35 14.28 20.34 -0.22
CA ARG A 35 14.87 20.33 1.14
C ARG A 35 15.56 21.64 1.50
N GLU A 36 16.30 22.22 0.57
CA GLU A 36 16.99 23.52 0.74
C GLU A 36 16.00 24.66 0.98
N THR A 37 14.83 24.61 0.34
CA THR A 37 13.78 25.62 0.52
C THR A 37 12.89 25.37 1.73
N GLY A 38 13.23 24.36 2.56
CA GLY A 38 12.48 24.01 3.77
C GLY A 38 11.14 23.30 3.50
N GLY A 39 10.97 22.75 2.32
CA GLY A 39 9.84 21.89 1.96
C GLY A 39 10.00 20.47 2.51
N ALA A 40 8.89 19.81 2.72
CA ALA A 40 8.82 18.40 3.10
C ALA A 40 8.43 17.53 1.90
N VAL A 41 9.01 16.35 1.82
CA VAL A 41 8.65 15.33 0.81
C VAL A 41 7.89 14.20 1.49
N ARG A 42 6.89 13.65 0.80
CA ARG A 42 6.26 12.35 1.10
C ARG A 42 6.23 11.51 -0.18
N TYR A 43 6.85 10.36 -0.11
CA TYR A 43 6.86 9.39 -1.19
C TYR A 43 5.65 8.49 -1.08
N LEU A 44 4.80 8.51 -2.10
CA LEU A 44 3.63 7.66 -2.20
C LEU A 44 3.98 6.45 -3.05
N THR A 45 3.69 5.25 -2.58
CA THR A 45 3.83 4.05 -3.40
C THR A 45 2.60 3.16 -3.27
N ASN A 46 2.02 2.82 -4.40
CA ASN A 46 0.93 1.86 -4.51
C ASN A 46 1.42 0.40 -4.50
N ASN A 47 2.73 0.19 -4.52
CA ASN A 47 3.31 -1.15 -4.52
C ASN A 47 3.25 -1.76 -3.11
N SER A 48 2.26 -2.63 -2.87
CA SER A 48 2.12 -3.39 -1.62
C SER A 48 3.00 -4.65 -1.55
N SER A 49 3.70 -4.99 -2.65
CA SER A 49 4.48 -6.24 -2.72
C SER A 49 5.74 -6.24 -1.86
N ARG A 50 6.26 -5.05 -1.54
CA ARG A 50 7.47 -4.86 -0.72
C ARG A 50 7.20 -3.85 0.40
N GLY A 51 7.91 -4.01 1.53
CA GLY A 51 7.82 -3.05 2.63
C GLY A 51 8.58 -1.74 2.36
N VAL A 52 8.39 -0.75 3.24
CA VAL A 52 9.08 0.55 3.20
C VAL A 52 10.60 0.39 3.10
N ASP A 53 11.18 -0.59 3.79
CA ASP A 53 12.62 -0.80 3.84
C ASP A 53 13.23 -1.06 2.46
N ALA A 54 12.54 -1.81 1.60
CA ALA A 54 13.00 -2.04 0.22
C ALA A 54 12.99 -0.75 -0.63
N GLY A 55 12.00 0.11 -0.43
CA GLY A 55 11.94 1.44 -1.07
C GLY A 55 13.06 2.35 -0.57
N LEU A 56 13.29 2.36 0.73
CA LEU A 56 14.34 3.14 1.36
C LEU A 56 15.74 2.72 0.87
N GLU A 57 16.02 1.42 0.86
CA GLU A 57 17.28 0.87 0.33
C GLU A 57 17.49 1.23 -1.14
N LYS A 58 16.42 1.16 -1.94
CA LYS A 58 16.48 1.56 -3.35
C LYS A 58 16.83 3.04 -3.51
N MET A 59 16.16 3.93 -2.77
CA MET A 59 16.45 5.36 -2.80
C MET A 59 17.91 5.65 -2.43
N HIS A 60 18.43 4.98 -1.39
CA HIS A 60 19.82 5.13 -0.98
C HIS A 60 20.80 4.62 -2.05
N ARG A 61 20.53 3.45 -2.70
CA ARG A 61 21.34 2.98 -3.83
C ARG A 61 21.38 3.96 -4.99
N LEU A 62 20.26 4.65 -5.22
CA LEU A 62 20.14 5.68 -6.26
C LEU A 62 20.76 7.04 -5.82
N GLY A 63 21.37 7.11 -4.62
CA GLY A 63 22.04 8.32 -4.13
C GLY A 63 21.08 9.37 -3.58
N VAL A 64 19.82 9.04 -3.36
CA VAL A 64 18.83 9.95 -2.78
C VAL A 64 18.72 9.71 -1.28
N PRO A 65 19.08 10.68 -0.43
CA PRO A 65 18.87 10.57 1.01
C PRO A 65 17.36 10.62 1.29
N ALA A 66 16.83 9.53 1.80
CA ALA A 66 15.43 9.39 2.18
C ALA A 66 15.33 8.83 3.60
N LYS A 67 14.23 9.14 4.29
CA LYS A 67 13.93 8.66 5.63
C LYS A 67 12.66 7.81 5.60
N ARG A 68 12.55 6.86 6.52
CA ARG A 68 11.37 5.99 6.64
C ARG A 68 10.06 6.79 6.77
N GLU A 69 10.10 7.88 7.54
CA GLU A 69 8.95 8.73 7.80
C GLU A 69 8.48 9.50 6.55
N GLU A 70 9.29 9.56 5.50
CA GLU A 70 8.93 10.20 4.23
C GLU A 70 8.08 9.29 3.35
N PHE A 71 7.98 7.98 3.65
CA PHE A 71 7.20 7.04 2.86
C PHE A 71 5.78 6.89 3.39
N LEU A 72 4.83 6.82 2.46
CA LEU A 72 3.46 6.39 2.69
C LEU A 72 3.13 5.30 1.68
N THR A 73 3.00 4.09 2.16
CA THR A 73 2.74 2.91 1.34
C THR A 73 1.26 2.58 1.26
N ALA A 74 0.86 1.85 0.22
CA ALA A 74 -0.48 1.29 0.12
C ALA A 74 -0.82 0.40 1.35
N VAL A 75 0.17 -0.27 1.93
CA VAL A 75 -0.03 -1.10 3.14
C VAL A 75 -0.40 -0.23 4.34
N GLU A 76 0.34 0.86 4.58
CA GLU A 76 0.04 1.78 5.69
C GLU A 76 -1.33 2.46 5.53
N ALA A 77 -1.66 2.86 4.31
CA ALA A 77 -2.99 3.38 3.99
C ALA A 77 -4.09 2.33 4.23
N THR A 78 -3.84 1.06 3.85
CA THR A 78 -4.75 -0.05 4.13
C THR A 78 -4.92 -0.27 5.63
N VAL A 79 -3.82 -0.35 6.37
CA VAL A 79 -3.86 -0.50 7.85
C VAL A 79 -4.65 0.61 8.50
N TYR A 80 -4.41 1.87 8.10
CA TYR A 80 -5.17 3.01 8.59
C TYR A 80 -6.68 2.87 8.30
N TYR A 81 -7.04 2.55 7.05
CA TYR A 81 -8.42 2.35 6.66
C TYR A 81 -9.11 1.23 7.45
N LEU A 82 -8.45 0.08 7.57
CA LEU A 82 -9.01 -1.06 8.30
C LEU A 82 -9.24 -0.73 9.78
N ARG A 83 -8.32 -0.01 10.41
CA ARG A 83 -8.47 0.40 11.82
C ARG A 83 -9.57 1.44 12.06
N THR A 84 -9.83 2.28 11.09
CA THR A 84 -10.77 3.42 11.24
C THR A 84 -12.16 3.15 10.68
N CYS A 85 -12.26 2.28 9.67
CA CYS A 85 -13.49 2.10 8.90
C CYS A 85 -14.05 0.67 8.96
N ARG A 86 -13.34 -0.26 9.62
CA ARG A 86 -13.76 -1.67 9.68
C ARG A 86 -13.93 -2.12 11.14
N ASP A 87 -14.66 -3.24 11.32
CA ASP A 87 -14.84 -3.83 12.65
C ASP A 87 -13.53 -4.48 13.12
N PRO A 88 -13.10 -4.26 14.37
CA PRO A 88 -11.91 -4.92 14.90
C PRO A 88 -11.98 -6.45 14.93
N SER A 89 -13.17 -7.03 14.88
CA SER A 89 -13.40 -8.49 14.79
C SER A 89 -13.35 -9.05 13.37
N ASP A 90 -13.20 -8.20 12.35
CA ASP A 90 -13.13 -8.64 10.97
C ASP A 90 -11.98 -9.62 10.73
N VAL A 91 -12.25 -10.64 9.94
CA VAL A 91 -11.31 -11.66 9.51
C VAL A 91 -11.10 -11.55 8.01
N TYR A 92 -9.87 -11.48 7.58
CA TYR A 92 -9.51 -11.19 6.19
C TYR A 92 -8.91 -12.39 5.47
N TYR A 93 -9.34 -12.61 4.23
CA TYR A 93 -8.60 -13.38 3.24
C TYR A 93 -7.83 -12.42 2.34
N VAL A 94 -6.52 -12.64 2.18
CA VAL A 94 -5.66 -11.69 1.48
C VAL A 94 -5.09 -12.29 0.19
N VAL A 95 -5.44 -11.69 -0.95
CA VAL A 95 -4.77 -11.89 -2.23
C VAL A 95 -3.65 -10.86 -2.31
N GLY A 96 -2.42 -11.30 -2.09
CA GLY A 96 -1.25 -10.44 -2.02
C GLY A 96 0.02 -11.25 -1.74
N THR A 97 1.16 -10.57 -1.76
CA THR A 97 2.45 -11.19 -1.46
C THR A 97 2.56 -11.62 0.00
N ALA A 98 3.49 -12.53 0.28
CA ALA A 98 3.83 -12.92 1.66
C ALA A 98 4.22 -11.70 2.51
N SER A 99 4.90 -10.72 1.92
CA SER A 99 5.26 -9.46 2.59
C SER A 99 4.02 -8.65 3.00
N PHE A 100 3.04 -8.48 2.10
CA PHE A 100 1.81 -7.77 2.39
C PHE A 100 1.03 -8.43 3.52
N ARG A 101 0.86 -9.74 3.47
CA ARG A 101 0.18 -10.53 4.51
C ARG A 101 0.87 -10.41 5.86
N ARG A 102 2.20 -10.53 5.89
CA ARG A 102 2.99 -10.37 7.13
C ARG A 102 2.77 -8.98 7.76
N GLN A 103 2.84 -7.91 6.97
CA GLN A 103 2.64 -6.55 7.47
C GLN A 103 1.24 -6.35 8.07
N LEU A 104 0.20 -6.93 7.46
CA LEU A 104 -1.16 -6.90 8.02
C LEU A 104 -1.26 -7.69 9.33
N ALA A 105 -0.63 -8.85 9.40
CA ALA A 105 -0.59 -9.67 10.62
C ALA A 105 0.17 -8.95 11.75
N GLU A 106 1.31 -8.34 11.46
CA GLU A 106 2.10 -7.51 12.40
C GLU A 106 1.32 -6.29 12.88
N ALA A 107 0.43 -5.75 12.03
CA ALA A 107 -0.49 -4.68 12.40
C ALA A 107 -1.67 -5.16 13.27
N GLY A 108 -1.78 -6.47 13.55
CA GLY A 108 -2.76 -7.07 14.46
C GLY A 108 -4.05 -7.53 13.79
N PHE A 109 -4.12 -7.60 12.46
CA PHE A 109 -5.32 -8.10 11.78
C PHE A 109 -5.36 -9.63 11.74
N THR A 110 -6.56 -10.18 11.89
CA THR A 110 -6.80 -11.63 11.78
C THR A 110 -6.89 -12.03 10.31
N LEU A 111 -5.99 -12.89 9.87
CA LEU A 111 -5.92 -13.38 8.49
C LEU A 111 -6.22 -14.86 8.40
N ARG A 112 -6.82 -15.30 7.27
CA ARG A 112 -6.96 -16.72 6.91
C ARG A 112 -6.14 -17.03 5.67
N GLU A 113 -5.47 -18.18 5.70
CA GLU A 113 -4.69 -18.72 4.56
C GLU A 113 -5.63 -19.37 3.54
N GLU A 114 -6.67 -20.04 4.02
CA GLU A 114 -7.67 -20.74 3.24
C GLU A 114 -9.05 -20.13 3.44
N PRO A 115 -9.97 -20.34 2.49
CA PRO A 115 -11.36 -19.92 2.65
C PRO A 115 -12.00 -20.58 3.87
N ALA A 116 -12.50 -19.76 4.79
CA ALA A 116 -13.17 -20.19 6.00
C ALA A 116 -14.51 -19.45 6.15
N GLU A 117 -15.41 -19.99 6.96
CA GLU A 117 -16.74 -19.39 7.16
C GLU A 117 -16.68 -18.05 7.91
N ASP A 118 -15.67 -17.88 8.74
CA ASP A 118 -15.45 -16.67 9.52
C ASP A 118 -14.79 -15.51 8.75
N VAL A 119 -14.43 -15.71 7.49
CA VAL A 119 -13.88 -14.63 6.65
C VAL A 119 -14.97 -13.61 6.32
N THR A 120 -14.77 -12.37 6.76
CA THR A 120 -15.71 -11.26 6.59
C THR A 120 -15.38 -10.36 5.40
N ALA A 121 -14.11 -10.35 4.96
CA ALA A 121 -13.69 -9.55 3.82
C ALA A 121 -12.51 -10.14 3.05
N VAL A 122 -12.44 -9.81 1.77
CA VAL A 122 -11.31 -10.13 0.90
C VAL A 122 -10.53 -8.84 0.63
N LEU A 123 -9.23 -8.86 0.92
CA LEU A 123 -8.29 -7.78 0.58
C LEU A 123 -7.48 -8.20 -0.64
N VAL A 124 -7.38 -7.31 -1.62
CA VAL A 124 -6.60 -7.56 -2.83
C VAL A 124 -5.53 -6.47 -2.95
N GLY A 125 -4.28 -6.87 -2.94
CA GLY A 125 -3.13 -6.00 -3.18
C GLY A 125 -2.41 -6.36 -4.49
N PHE A 126 -1.38 -5.59 -4.84
CA PHE A 126 -0.48 -5.96 -5.93
C PHE A 126 0.28 -7.24 -5.52
N ASP A 127 0.14 -8.29 -6.31
CA ASP A 127 0.64 -9.62 -5.97
C ASP A 127 1.53 -10.19 -7.07
N THR A 128 2.85 -10.14 -6.85
CA THR A 128 3.85 -10.77 -7.73
C THR A 128 3.96 -12.28 -7.52
N GLU A 129 3.26 -12.82 -6.53
CA GLU A 129 3.17 -14.24 -6.17
C GLU A 129 1.78 -14.82 -6.47
N LEU A 130 1.02 -14.16 -7.37
CA LEU A 130 -0.36 -14.53 -7.68
C LEU A 130 -0.45 -15.95 -8.23
N THR A 131 -1.35 -16.74 -7.64
CA THR A 131 -1.68 -18.08 -8.12
C THR A 131 -3.16 -18.17 -8.48
N TYR A 132 -3.50 -19.12 -9.35
CA TYR A 132 -4.89 -19.42 -9.67
C TYR A 132 -5.70 -19.75 -8.41
N GLN A 133 -5.10 -20.48 -7.46
CA GLN A 133 -5.75 -20.85 -6.20
C GLN A 133 -6.14 -19.63 -5.36
N LYS A 134 -5.29 -18.62 -5.27
CA LYS A 134 -5.60 -17.37 -4.55
C LYS A 134 -6.84 -16.69 -5.14
N VAL A 135 -6.92 -16.62 -6.48
CA VAL A 135 -8.06 -16.02 -7.18
C VAL A 135 -9.31 -16.83 -7.00
N GLU A 136 -9.23 -18.15 -7.18
CA GLU A 136 -10.36 -19.05 -6.99
C GLU A 136 -10.94 -18.96 -5.57
N ASN A 137 -10.09 -18.97 -4.55
CA ASN A 137 -10.48 -18.83 -3.16
C ASN A 137 -11.18 -17.49 -2.90
N ALA A 138 -10.64 -16.40 -3.43
CA ALA A 138 -11.26 -15.07 -3.33
C ALA A 138 -12.64 -15.04 -3.98
N CYS A 139 -12.77 -15.60 -5.20
CA CYS A 139 -14.05 -15.68 -5.90
C CYS A 139 -15.08 -16.51 -5.13
N ARG A 140 -14.68 -17.64 -4.56
CA ARG A 140 -15.57 -18.49 -3.72
C ARG A 140 -16.07 -17.72 -2.49
N LEU A 141 -15.21 -16.97 -1.81
CA LEU A 141 -15.59 -16.15 -0.65
C LEU A 141 -16.56 -15.04 -1.04
N LEU A 142 -16.29 -14.34 -2.15
CA LEU A 142 -17.15 -13.27 -2.65
C LEU A 142 -18.52 -13.78 -3.15
N ALA A 143 -18.57 -14.99 -3.71
CA ALA A 143 -19.82 -15.60 -4.15
C ALA A 143 -20.75 -15.95 -2.97
N ARG A 144 -20.21 -16.37 -1.82
CA ARG A 144 -21.01 -16.64 -0.61
C ARG A 144 -21.82 -15.45 -0.13
N GLY A 145 -21.27 -14.22 -0.24
CA GLY A 145 -21.98 -12.99 0.12
C GLY A 145 -23.17 -12.64 -0.79
N ARG A 146 -23.35 -13.34 -1.92
CA ARG A 146 -24.49 -13.12 -2.85
C ARG A 146 -25.68 -14.01 -2.53
N ASP A 147 -25.50 -15.10 -1.78
CA ASP A 147 -26.53 -16.11 -1.51
C ASP A 147 -27.37 -15.81 -0.25
N GLY A 148 -27.50 -14.54 0.15
CA GLY A 148 -28.49 -14.11 1.15
C GLY A 148 -27.95 -13.77 2.54
N SER A 149 -26.67 -13.85 2.81
CA SER A 149 -26.07 -13.16 3.96
C SER A 149 -25.72 -11.74 3.56
N PRO A 150 -26.17 -10.71 4.30
CA PRO A 150 -25.79 -9.34 3.94
C PRO A 150 -24.26 -9.22 4.03
N PRO A 151 -23.57 -8.73 2.97
CA PRO A 151 -22.19 -8.36 3.11
C PRO A 151 -22.16 -7.27 4.17
N SER A 152 -21.44 -7.50 5.28
CA SER A 152 -21.17 -6.43 6.22
C SER A 152 -20.49 -5.30 5.46
N SER A 153 -21.28 -4.28 5.11
CA SER A 153 -20.89 -2.99 4.55
C SER A 153 -19.66 -3.01 3.62
N ALA A 154 -19.89 -3.34 2.34
CA ALA A 154 -19.01 -2.84 1.30
C ALA A 154 -19.07 -1.30 1.39
N SER A 155 -18.08 -0.68 1.97
CA SER A 155 -17.98 0.77 2.01
C SER A 155 -17.88 1.27 0.58
N ARG A 156 -18.96 1.90 0.10
CA ARG A 156 -18.90 2.74 -1.07
C ARG A 156 -17.89 3.84 -0.75
N THR A 157 -16.91 3.99 -1.60
CA THR A 157 -16.08 5.19 -1.66
C THR A 157 -17.02 6.39 -1.69
N PRO A 158 -16.90 7.38 -0.79
CA PRO A 158 -17.66 8.61 -0.94
C PRO A 158 -17.22 9.35 -2.20
N PRO A 159 -18.09 10.14 -2.81
CA PRO A 159 -17.83 10.90 -4.03
C PRO A 159 -16.72 11.92 -3.87
#